data_3bd499b775e5f6723c45e5fe645cfe98
#
_entry.id   3bd499b775e5f6723c45e5fe645cfe98
#
_cell.length_a   1.000
_cell.length_b   1.000
_cell.length_c   1.000
_cell.angle_alpha   90.00
_cell.angle_beta   90.00
_cell.angle_gamma   90.00
#
_symmetry.space_group_name_H-M   'P 1'
#
loop_
_entity.id
_entity.type
_entity.pdbx_description
1 polymer ?
#
loop_
_entity_poly.entity_id
_entity_poly.type
_entity_poly.pdbx_seq_one_letter_code
_entity_poly.pdbx_strand_id
1 'polypeptide(L)'
;MIRYWKLLFSLAVASVLLVGCGTKEHETTQAAKEEQTADDQKPSSDAPSSKNPSPSKEAKEQTSTKKNEEEQRAAGGGQPAASQPTISLSYQDGNQTITKTATLQTSDNQHFSLYVLEGWTLDAEEPGADVLLHGEAFARIRLLSEGETNYEQLAKEHAQAVDANAARQQTNGLPKPFADAVWYTAQADGVTVHVIASAQPTPMLLTVHAPSNEDVLGAVLAMAATLQKQ
;
A
#
# COMPACT_ATOMS: atom_id res chain seq x y z
N MET A 1 28.53 38.59 -10.69
CA MET A 1 29.53 38.08 -11.66
C MET A 1 29.10 36.73 -12.12
N ILE A 2 28.59 36.66 -13.32
CA ILE A 2 28.02 35.52 -14.01
C ILE A 2 29.18 34.74 -14.64
N ARG A 3 29.31 33.48 -14.36
CA ARG A 3 30.17 32.59 -15.13
C ARG A 3 29.35 31.43 -15.68
N TYR A 4 28.96 31.60 -16.91
CA TYR A 4 28.49 30.55 -17.80
C TYR A 4 29.64 29.58 -18.09
N TRP A 5 29.49 28.30 -17.82
CA TRP A 5 30.34 27.28 -18.41
C TRP A 5 29.43 26.30 -19.16
N LYS A 6 29.30 26.60 -20.42
CA LYS A 6 28.78 25.65 -21.39
C LYS A 6 29.97 24.77 -21.83
N LEU A 7 29.86 23.49 -21.68
CA LEU A 7 30.64 22.55 -22.43
C LEU A 7 29.73 21.45 -22.97
N LEU A 8 29.57 21.55 -24.26
CA LEU A 8 29.12 20.57 -25.24
C LEU A 8 29.95 19.28 -25.11
N PHE A 9 29.32 18.15 -25.02
CA PHE A 9 29.94 16.91 -25.50
C PHE A 9 28.97 16.20 -26.44
N SER A 10 29.44 16.09 -27.67
CA SER A 10 28.86 15.44 -28.83
C SER A 10 28.86 13.92 -28.72
N LEU A 11 27.80 13.34 -29.15
CA LEU A 11 27.61 12.28 -30.11
C LEU A 11 28.70 11.17 -30.22
N ALA A 12 28.32 9.93 -29.89
CA ALA A 12 28.78 8.75 -30.60
C ALA A 12 27.68 7.66 -30.59
N VAL A 13 27.07 7.55 -31.75
CA VAL A 13 26.20 6.45 -32.18
C VAL A 13 27.12 5.26 -32.50
N ALA A 14 26.88 4.11 -31.90
CA ALA A 14 27.40 2.84 -32.39
C ALA A 14 26.30 1.79 -32.36
N SER A 15 25.70 1.62 -33.52
CA SER A 15 24.80 0.51 -33.84
C SER A 15 25.59 -0.78 -33.97
N VAL A 16 25.23 -1.82 -33.22
CA VAL A 16 25.66 -3.19 -33.55
C VAL A 16 24.40 -4.07 -33.62
N LEU A 17 23.99 -4.31 -34.87
CA LEU A 17 23.08 -5.37 -35.23
C LEU A 17 23.87 -6.70 -35.25
N LEU A 18 23.44 -7.64 -34.42
CA LEU A 18 23.84 -9.03 -34.58
C LEU A 18 22.59 -9.90 -34.66
N VAL A 19 22.25 -10.19 -35.88
CA VAL A 19 21.38 -11.28 -36.29
C VAL A 19 22.12 -12.58 -36.04
N GLY A 20 21.53 -13.48 -35.29
CA GLY A 20 22.03 -14.83 -35.04
C GLY A 20 20.88 -15.82 -35.00
N CYS A 21 20.33 -16.20 -36.16
CA CYS A 21 19.60 -17.43 -36.34
C CYS A 21 20.55 -18.62 -36.19
N GLY A 22 20.24 -19.51 -35.29
CA GLY A 22 20.92 -20.81 -35.14
C GLY A 22 19.93 -21.91 -34.91
N THR A 23 19.35 -22.39 -36.01
CA THR A 23 18.64 -23.65 -36.13
C THR A 23 19.65 -24.79 -35.95
N LYS A 24 19.40 -25.75 -35.08
CA LYS A 24 19.98 -27.10 -35.18
C LYS A 24 18.89 -28.11 -34.93
N GLU A 25 18.46 -28.69 -36.04
CA GLU A 25 17.81 -29.98 -36.13
C GLU A 25 18.75 -31.06 -35.60
N HIS A 26 18.23 -32.00 -34.89
CA HIS A 26 18.78 -33.34 -34.80
C HIS A 26 17.65 -34.36 -34.93
N GLU A 27 17.66 -34.94 -36.12
CA GLU A 27 16.91 -36.09 -36.51
C GLU A 27 17.33 -37.33 -35.73
N THR A 28 16.40 -38.23 -35.57
CA THR A 28 16.38 -39.69 -35.90
C THR A 28 15.90 -40.49 -34.71
N THR A 29 14.99 -41.41 -34.70
CA THR A 29 14.36 -42.29 -35.68
C THR A 29 13.30 -43.14 -34.97
N GLN A 30 12.16 -43.37 -35.62
CA GLN A 30 11.30 -44.56 -35.74
C GLN A 30 10.97 -45.34 -34.45
N ALA A 31 9.78 -45.89 -34.25
CA ALA A 31 8.78 -46.43 -35.19
C ALA A 31 7.48 -46.72 -34.47
N ALA A 32 6.41 -46.59 -35.20
CA ALA A 32 5.24 -47.46 -35.35
C ALA A 32 4.39 -47.76 -34.10
N LYS A 33 3.10 -47.77 -34.06
CA LYS A 33 2.08 -48.16 -35.05
C LYS A 33 0.71 -47.92 -34.41
N GLU A 34 -0.24 -47.45 -35.21
CA GLU A 34 -1.64 -47.79 -35.34
C GLU A 34 -2.49 -47.94 -34.05
N GLU A 35 -3.72 -47.56 -33.92
CA GLU A 35 -4.84 -47.45 -34.86
C GLU A 35 -5.98 -46.69 -34.18
N GLN A 36 -6.64 -45.83 -34.91
CA GLN A 36 -8.07 -45.63 -35.14
C GLN A 36 -9.04 -45.98 -34.00
N THR A 37 -9.91 -45.07 -33.62
CA THR A 37 -11.25 -44.94 -34.23
C THR A 37 -11.96 -43.68 -33.79
N ALA A 38 -12.58 -43.02 -34.73
CA ALA A 38 -13.54 -41.94 -34.64
C ALA A 38 -14.88 -42.44 -34.07
N ASP A 39 -15.61 -41.53 -33.43
CA ASP A 39 -17.07 -41.36 -33.59
C ASP A 39 -17.44 -40.11 -32.74
N ASP A 40 -17.75 -39.02 -33.32
CA ASP A 40 -18.98 -38.47 -33.84
C ASP A 40 -20.15 -38.57 -32.84
N GLN A 41 -20.57 -37.41 -32.31
CA GLN A 41 -21.93 -36.92 -32.27
C GLN A 41 -22.08 -35.63 -31.44
N LYS A 42 -22.33 -34.57 -32.15
CA LYS A 42 -23.17 -33.43 -31.80
C LYS A 42 -24.57 -33.75 -32.42
N PRO A 43 -25.70 -33.13 -32.05
CA PRO A 43 -26.00 -31.92 -31.35
C PRO A 43 -27.27 -31.93 -30.45
N SER A 44 -27.71 -30.75 -30.11
CA SER A 44 -29.08 -30.30 -29.82
C SER A 44 -29.32 -29.86 -28.37
N SER A 45 -29.41 -28.59 -28.16
CA SER A 45 -30.55 -27.69 -28.13
C SER A 45 -31.60 -28.03 -27.07
N ASP A 46 -31.76 -27.06 -26.11
CA ASP A 46 -33.02 -26.35 -25.95
C ASP A 46 -32.93 -25.36 -24.73
N ALA A 47 -33.16 -24.10 -25.04
CA ALA A 47 -33.71 -23.15 -24.09
C ALA A 47 -35.24 -23.19 -24.23
N PRO A 48 -36.01 -22.85 -23.20
CA PRO A 48 -36.73 -21.58 -23.22
C PRO A 48 -36.79 -20.91 -21.84
N SER A 49 -36.51 -19.62 -21.76
CA SER A 49 -37.43 -18.49 -21.83
C SER A 49 -38.76 -18.68 -21.08
N SER A 50 -38.94 -17.93 -20.00
CA SER A 50 -40.21 -17.27 -19.69
C SER A 50 -40.07 -16.35 -18.47
N LYS A 51 -40.02 -15.06 -18.70
CA LYS A 51 -41.06 -14.04 -18.45
C LYS A 51 -41.27 -13.64 -17.00
N ASN A 52 -40.85 -12.41 -16.79
CA ASN A 52 -41.39 -11.41 -15.86
C ASN A 52 -42.92 -11.25 -16.06
N PRO A 53 -43.67 -10.88 -15.03
CA PRO A 53 -44.11 -9.49 -15.02
C PRO A 53 -44.17 -8.82 -13.63
N SER A 54 -43.82 -7.57 -13.59
CA SER A 54 -44.39 -6.55 -12.72
C SER A 54 -45.78 -6.20 -13.27
N PRO A 55 -46.78 -5.81 -12.44
CA PRO A 55 -46.98 -4.40 -12.19
C PRO A 55 -47.60 -3.99 -10.81
N SER A 56 -47.22 -2.82 -10.39
CA SER A 56 -48.03 -1.61 -10.22
C SER A 56 -49.00 -1.49 -9.02
N LYS A 57 -48.78 -0.36 -8.31
CA LYS A 57 -49.74 0.60 -7.72
C LYS A 57 -50.60 0.12 -6.56
N GLU A 58 -50.68 0.86 -5.48
CA GLU A 58 -51.29 2.19 -5.34
C GLU A 58 -51.12 2.75 -3.92
N ALA A 59 -51.04 4.04 -3.89
CA ALA A 59 -51.01 4.97 -2.80
C ALA A 59 -52.20 4.82 -1.82
N LYS A 60 -51.96 5.15 -0.58
CA LYS A 60 -52.89 6.04 0.17
C LYS A 60 -52.20 6.73 1.33
N GLU A 61 -52.18 7.99 1.20
CA GLU A 61 -52.07 9.06 2.16
C GLU A 61 -53.10 8.93 3.30
N GLN A 62 -52.67 9.14 4.54
CA GLN A 62 -53.54 9.82 5.52
C GLN A 62 -52.72 10.46 6.65
N THR A 63 -52.83 11.74 6.64
CA THR A 63 -52.53 12.76 7.64
C THR A 63 -53.33 12.52 8.93
N SER A 64 -52.75 12.71 10.12
CA SER A 64 -53.27 13.57 11.18
C SER A 64 -52.48 13.49 12.49
N THR A 65 -51.84 14.55 12.86
CA THR A 65 -52.08 15.49 13.95
C THR A 65 -51.95 14.99 15.39
N LYS A 66 -50.95 15.63 16.06
CA LYS A 66 -50.86 16.14 17.43
C LYS A 66 -51.15 15.20 18.62
N LYS A 67 -50.17 15.08 19.53
CA LYS A 67 -50.19 15.88 20.78
C LYS A 67 -48.95 15.53 21.62
N ASN A 68 -48.39 16.56 22.21
CA ASN A 68 -47.41 16.55 23.29
C ASN A 68 -47.83 15.60 24.41
N GLU A 69 -46.87 14.88 24.92
CA GLU A 69 -46.76 14.68 26.36
C GLU A 69 -45.28 14.44 26.71
N GLU A 70 -44.80 15.38 27.43
CA GLU A 70 -43.58 15.43 28.20
C GLU A 70 -43.74 14.43 29.35
N GLU A 71 -42.87 13.42 29.42
CA GLU A 71 -42.54 12.84 30.71
C GLU A 71 -41.20 12.07 30.65
N GLN A 72 -40.30 12.61 31.40
CA GLN A 72 -39.11 12.09 31.99
C GLN A 72 -39.07 10.57 32.17
N ARG A 73 -38.01 9.92 31.66
CA ARG A 73 -37.28 8.87 32.38
C ARG A 73 -35.96 8.68 31.66
N ALA A 74 -34.94 9.25 32.22
CA ALA A 74 -34.06 8.62 33.19
C ALA A 74 -33.06 7.65 32.57
N ALA A 75 -31.83 8.16 32.48
CA ALA A 75 -30.60 7.42 32.74
C ALA A 75 -30.45 6.05 32.03
N GLY A 76 -30.19 6.07 30.75
CA GLY A 76 -29.30 5.12 30.18
C GLY A 76 -27.88 5.66 30.42
N GLY A 77 -27.21 5.15 31.44
CA GLY A 77 -25.80 5.44 31.65
C GLY A 77 -25.01 4.94 30.44
N GLY A 78 -24.78 5.82 29.48
CA GLY A 78 -23.74 5.63 28.48
C GLY A 78 -22.44 5.61 29.27
N GLN A 79 -21.88 4.44 29.45
CA GLN A 79 -20.52 4.27 29.90
C GLN A 79 -19.69 5.16 28.98
N PRO A 80 -18.93 6.16 29.52
CA PRO A 80 -18.10 6.99 28.66
C PRO A 80 -17.21 6.01 27.87
N ALA A 81 -17.25 6.10 26.56
CA ALA A 81 -16.35 5.35 25.71
C ALA A 81 -14.96 5.62 26.26
N ALA A 82 -14.29 4.56 26.71
CA ALA A 82 -12.95 4.69 27.30
C ALA A 82 -12.11 5.46 26.28
N SER A 83 -11.68 6.67 26.66
CA SER A 83 -10.82 7.49 25.78
C SER A 83 -9.56 6.68 25.50
N GLN A 84 -9.29 6.45 24.21
CA GLN A 84 -8.07 5.77 23.81
C GLN A 84 -6.85 6.53 24.32
N PRO A 85 -5.77 5.84 24.74
CA PRO A 85 -4.55 6.50 25.17
C PRO A 85 -4.01 7.44 24.09
N THR A 86 -3.59 8.63 24.51
CA THR A 86 -3.00 9.63 23.63
C THR A 86 -1.61 10.03 24.09
N ILE A 87 -0.74 10.38 23.15
CA ILE A 87 0.58 10.95 23.42
C ILE A 87 0.84 12.14 22.47
N SER A 88 1.87 12.91 22.76
CA SER A 88 2.41 13.90 21.82
C SER A 88 3.56 13.25 21.04
N LEU A 89 3.49 13.27 19.71
CA LEU A 89 4.57 12.84 18.82
C LEU A 89 5.19 14.06 18.13
N SER A 90 6.53 14.09 18.08
CA SER A 90 7.28 15.11 17.36
C SER A 90 8.01 14.50 16.18
N TYR A 91 8.00 15.19 15.04
CA TYR A 91 8.69 14.77 13.82
C TYR A 91 9.25 15.99 13.07
N GLN A 92 10.15 15.74 12.12
CA GLN A 92 10.69 16.75 11.22
C GLN A 92 9.80 16.85 9.98
N ASP A 93 9.45 18.07 9.61
CA ASP A 93 8.82 18.44 8.34
C ASP A 93 9.72 19.50 7.70
N GLY A 94 10.53 19.09 6.73
CA GLY A 94 11.62 19.90 6.25
C GLY A 94 12.59 20.30 7.38
N ASN A 95 12.70 21.62 7.63
CA ASN A 95 13.55 22.18 8.70
C ASN A 95 12.79 22.48 10.00
N GLN A 96 11.53 22.10 10.10
CA GLN A 96 10.68 22.40 11.25
C GLN A 96 10.40 21.15 12.08
N THR A 97 10.39 21.29 13.40
CA THR A 97 9.89 20.26 14.30
C THR A 97 8.41 20.50 14.53
N ILE A 98 7.58 19.56 14.12
CA ILE A 98 6.13 19.56 14.32
C ILE A 98 5.81 18.63 15.50
N THR A 99 4.91 19.07 16.38
CA THR A 99 4.39 18.24 17.48
C THR A 99 2.87 18.19 17.37
N LYS A 100 2.32 16.99 17.31
CA LYS A 100 0.87 16.74 17.24
C LYS A 100 0.45 15.64 18.22
N THR A 101 -0.83 15.66 18.58
CA THR A 101 -1.44 14.57 19.34
C THR A 101 -1.55 13.32 18.47
N ALA A 102 -1.27 12.18 19.07
CA ALA A 102 -1.45 10.87 18.47
C ALA A 102 -2.26 9.97 19.40
N THR A 103 -3.13 9.16 18.83
CA THR A 103 -4.03 8.24 19.53
C THR A 103 -3.63 6.80 19.27
N LEU A 104 -3.63 5.96 20.30
CA LEU A 104 -3.32 4.53 20.16
C LEU A 104 -4.38 3.85 19.31
N GLN A 105 -3.95 3.20 18.23
CA GLN A 105 -4.79 2.37 17.36
C GLN A 105 -4.20 0.97 17.24
N THR A 106 -5.05 -0.01 17.01
CA THR A 106 -4.67 -1.43 16.92
C THR A 106 -5.05 -1.96 15.55
N SER A 107 -4.15 -2.73 14.95
CA SER A 107 -4.44 -3.54 13.77
C SER A 107 -4.78 -4.97 14.21
N ASP A 108 -6.00 -5.40 13.91
CA ASP A 108 -6.41 -6.80 14.07
C ASP A 108 -5.87 -7.67 12.92
N ASN A 109 -5.48 -7.05 11.79
CA ASN A 109 -4.96 -7.71 10.60
C ASN A 109 -3.56 -8.31 10.81
N GLN A 110 -2.66 -7.54 11.43
CA GLN A 110 -1.28 -7.95 11.69
C GLN A 110 -0.92 -8.02 13.19
N HIS A 111 -1.89 -7.83 14.11
CA HIS A 111 -1.72 -7.91 15.55
C HIS A 111 -0.61 -6.99 16.09
N PHE A 112 -0.73 -5.70 15.79
CA PHE A 112 0.13 -4.67 16.36
C PHE A 112 -0.70 -3.47 16.83
N SER A 113 -0.07 -2.60 17.61
CA SER A 113 -0.59 -1.28 17.93
C SER A 113 0.44 -0.21 17.65
N LEU A 114 -0.01 1.00 17.32
CA LEU A 114 0.84 2.18 17.18
C LEU A 114 0.04 3.45 17.50
N TYR A 115 0.74 4.54 17.78
CA TYR A 115 0.10 5.84 17.94
C TYR A 115 -0.04 6.53 16.60
N VAL A 116 -1.28 6.83 16.21
CA VAL A 116 -1.65 7.45 14.94
C VAL A 116 -1.87 8.94 15.16
N LEU A 117 -1.16 9.78 14.42
CA LEU A 117 -1.25 11.25 14.47
C LEU A 117 -2.63 11.74 14.06
N GLU A 118 -3.08 12.83 14.70
CA GLU A 118 -4.30 13.52 14.28
C GLU A 118 -4.24 13.88 12.79
N GLY A 119 -5.34 13.57 12.06
CA GLY A 119 -5.45 13.73 10.61
C GLY A 119 -4.98 12.52 9.81
N TRP A 120 -4.48 11.47 10.46
CA TRP A 120 -4.17 10.18 9.88
C TRP A 120 -5.19 9.13 10.30
N THR A 121 -5.37 8.11 9.48
CA THR A 121 -6.16 6.90 9.82
C THR A 121 -5.34 5.64 9.54
N LEU A 122 -5.50 4.64 10.41
CA LEU A 122 -4.98 3.29 10.19
C LEU A 122 -6.12 2.42 9.67
N ASP A 123 -5.89 1.68 8.60
CA ASP A 123 -6.86 0.74 8.03
C ASP A 123 -6.15 -0.54 7.55
N ALA A 124 -6.90 -1.64 7.48
CA ALA A 124 -6.43 -2.87 6.86
C ALA A 124 -6.55 -2.76 5.34
N GLU A 125 -5.47 -3.00 4.60
CA GLU A 125 -5.47 -2.93 3.13
C GLU A 125 -5.67 -4.32 2.50
N GLU A 126 -4.85 -5.27 2.93
CA GLU A 126 -4.88 -6.67 2.46
C GLU A 126 -4.37 -7.59 3.58
N PRO A 127 -4.57 -8.91 3.50
CA PRO A 127 -3.98 -9.81 4.48
C PRO A 127 -2.46 -9.60 4.61
N GLY A 128 -2.02 -9.24 5.82
CA GLY A 128 -0.61 -8.97 6.14
C GLY A 128 -0.09 -7.60 5.69
N ALA A 129 -0.97 -6.65 5.34
CA ALA A 129 -0.61 -5.25 5.11
C ALA A 129 -1.66 -4.30 5.66
N ASP A 130 -1.23 -3.30 6.41
CA ASP A 130 -2.05 -2.18 6.89
C ASP A 130 -1.58 -0.89 6.24
N VAL A 131 -2.48 0.10 6.18
CA VAL A 131 -2.20 1.38 5.55
C VAL A 131 -2.51 2.54 6.50
N LEU A 132 -1.60 3.50 6.56
CA LEU A 132 -1.80 4.82 7.14
C LEU A 132 -2.20 5.77 6.02
N LEU A 133 -3.31 6.47 6.16
CA LEU A 133 -3.88 7.36 5.14
C LEU A 133 -3.89 8.81 5.62
N HIS A 134 -3.49 9.76 4.74
CA HIS A 134 -3.55 11.21 4.99
C HIS A 134 -3.68 11.96 3.66
N GLY A 135 -4.86 12.50 3.36
CA GLY A 135 -5.08 13.17 2.08
C GLY A 135 -4.79 12.26 0.88
N GLU A 136 -3.84 12.68 0.03
CA GLU A 136 -3.34 11.88 -1.11
C GLU A 136 -2.11 11.03 -0.74
N ALA A 137 -1.49 11.31 0.41
CA ALA A 137 -0.36 10.54 0.92
C ALA A 137 -0.84 9.28 1.64
N PHE A 138 -0.06 8.21 1.55
CA PHE A 138 -0.30 7.00 2.33
C PHE A 138 1.00 6.24 2.63
N ALA A 139 0.95 5.41 3.66
CA ALA A 139 2.07 4.53 4.00
C ALA A 139 1.58 3.13 4.30
N ARG A 140 2.11 2.14 3.57
CA ARG A 140 1.82 0.72 3.80
C ARG A 140 2.80 0.15 4.82
N ILE A 141 2.28 -0.56 5.80
CA ILE A 141 3.05 -1.26 6.83
C ILE A 141 2.85 -2.77 6.63
N ARG A 142 3.95 -3.49 6.44
CA ARG A 142 3.96 -4.95 6.43
C ARG A 142 4.94 -5.45 7.47
N LEU A 143 4.47 -6.22 8.45
CA LEU A 143 5.35 -6.89 9.41
C LEU A 143 6.09 -8.04 8.73
N LEU A 144 7.35 -8.21 9.10
CA LEU A 144 8.23 -9.25 8.56
C LEU A 144 8.47 -10.32 9.62
N SER A 145 8.83 -11.51 9.16
CA SER A 145 9.29 -12.58 10.05
C SER A 145 10.65 -12.24 10.63
N GLU A 146 10.88 -12.63 11.88
CA GLU A 146 12.16 -12.45 12.55
C GLU A 146 13.23 -13.40 11.95
N GLY A 147 14.45 -12.89 11.80
CA GLY A 147 15.67 -13.69 11.70
C GLY A 147 16.16 -14.05 10.28
N GLU A 148 15.32 -14.06 9.24
CA GLU A 148 15.72 -14.54 7.90
C GLU A 148 15.61 -13.50 6.77
N THR A 149 15.22 -12.28 7.08
CA THR A 149 14.95 -11.27 6.06
C THR A 149 16.23 -10.57 5.62
N ASN A 150 16.55 -10.64 4.34
CA ASN A 150 17.56 -9.77 3.73
C ASN A 150 16.92 -8.40 3.45
N TYR A 151 17.02 -7.47 4.41
CA TYR A 151 16.44 -6.13 4.33
C TYR A 151 16.94 -5.33 3.14
N GLU A 152 18.23 -5.48 2.77
CA GLU A 152 18.82 -4.78 1.62
C GLU A 152 18.18 -5.24 0.30
N GLN A 153 18.10 -6.54 0.10
CA GLN A 153 17.48 -7.10 -1.10
C GLN A 153 16.00 -6.76 -1.17
N LEU A 154 15.27 -6.92 -0.04
CA LEU A 154 13.84 -6.64 0.03
C LEU A 154 13.51 -5.19 -0.33
N ALA A 155 14.17 -4.22 0.32
CA ALA A 155 13.93 -2.80 0.08
C ALA A 155 14.30 -2.41 -1.36
N LYS A 156 15.41 -2.93 -1.88
CA LYS A 156 15.86 -2.68 -3.25
C LYS A 156 14.86 -3.20 -4.28
N GLU A 157 14.42 -4.45 -4.15
CA GLU A 157 13.48 -5.08 -5.09
C GLU A 157 12.14 -4.34 -5.10
N HIS A 158 11.61 -3.98 -3.92
CA HIS A 158 10.37 -3.21 -3.82
C HIS A 158 10.51 -1.80 -4.44
N ALA A 159 11.60 -1.11 -4.19
CA ALA A 159 11.83 0.20 -4.78
C ALA A 159 12.02 0.13 -6.31
N GLN A 160 12.76 -0.88 -6.81
CA GLN A 160 12.98 -1.09 -8.24
C GLN A 160 11.71 -1.56 -8.98
N ALA A 161 10.75 -2.15 -8.30
CA ALA A 161 9.44 -2.44 -8.87
C ALA A 161 8.62 -1.17 -9.19
N VAL A 162 8.91 -0.06 -8.49
CA VAL A 162 8.32 1.26 -8.74
C VAL A 162 9.12 2.03 -9.80
N ASP A 163 10.44 2.07 -9.65
CA ASP A 163 11.37 2.77 -10.55
C ASP A 163 12.68 1.99 -10.64
N ALA A 164 13.03 1.52 -11.84
CA ALA A 164 14.28 0.78 -12.08
C ALA A 164 15.53 1.55 -11.65
N ASN A 165 15.45 2.90 -11.55
CA ASN A 165 16.53 3.78 -11.11
C ASN A 165 16.43 4.15 -9.63
N ALA A 166 15.64 3.42 -8.83
CA ALA A 166 15.51 3.67 -7.40
C ALA A 166 16.89 3.77 -6.71
N ALA A 167 17.04 4.79 -5.86
CA ALA A 167 18.31 5.16 -5.25
C ALA A 167 18.36 4.80 -3.77
N ARG A 168 19.47 4.18 -3.34
CA ARG A 168 19.78 3.92 -1.92
C ARG A 168 20.02 5.25 -1.20
N GLN A 169 19.39 5.43 -0.06
CA GLN A 169 19.50 6.63 0.76
C GLN A 169 20.37 6.39 2.00
N GLN A 170 20.87 7.50 2.58
CA GLN A 170 21.56 7.47 3.86
C GLN A 170 20.56 7.57 5.01
N THR A 171 20.78 6.81 6.07
CA THR A 171 19.86 6.74 7.22
C THR A 171 20.28 7.60 8.42
N ASN A 172 21.42 8.30 8.34
CA ASN A 172 21.96 9.14 9.41
C ASN A 172 21.05 10.33 9.81
N GLY A 173 20.03 10.65 9.02
CA GLY A 173 18.99 11.63 9.33
C GLY A 173 17.67 11.05 9.82
N LEU A 174 17.51 9.73 9.83
CA LEU A 174 16.29 9.09 10.28
C LEU A 174 16.19 9.06 11.82
N PRO A 175 14.98 9.12 12.39
CA PRO A 175 14.80 8.98 13.83
C PRO A 175 15.17 7.57 14.28
N LYS A 176 15.61 7.43 15.53
CA LYS A 176 15.65 6.13 16.18
C LYS A 176 14.20 5.58 16.23
N PRO A 177 13.94 4.33 15.91
CA PRO A 177 14.86 3.18 15.76
C PRO A 177 15.34 2.91 14.32
N PHE A 178 15.10 3.79 13.34
CA PHE A 178 15.40 3.54 11.93
C PHE A 178 16.85 3.87 11.51
N ALA A 179 17.75 4.12 12.45
CA ALA A 179 19.16 4.47 12.14
C ALA A 179 19.89 3.38 11.32
N ASP A 180 19.57 2.11 11.57
CA ASP A 180 20.15 0.95 10.90
C ASP A 180 19.23 0.36 9.81
N ALA A 181 18.19 1.08 9.40
CA ALA A 181 17.29 0.64 8.37
C ALA A 181 17.95 0.64 6.98
N VAL A 182 17.37 -0.09 6.08
CA VAL A 182 17.66 0.02 4.64
C VAL A 182 16.61 0.93 4.02
N TRP A 183 17.05 2.00 3.36
CA TRP A 183 16.16 3.00 2.77
C TRP A 183 16.48 3.24 1.30
N TYR A 184 15.46 3.08 0.45
CA TYR A 184 15.49 3.43 -0.96
C TYR A 184 14.42 4.46 -1.28
N THR A 185 14.68 5.28 -2.31
CA THR A 185 13.66 6.17 -2.91
C THR A 185 13.48 5.84 -4.37
N ALA A 186 12.25 5.88 -4.82
CA ALA A 186 11.81 5.72 -6.19
C ALA A 186 10.90 6.90 -6.57
N GLN A 187 10.72 7.15 -7.87
CA GLN A 187 9.85 8.19 -8.38
C GLN A 187 8.87 7.60 -9.38
N ALA A 188 7.57 7.89 -9.22
CA ALA A 188 6.54 7.50 -10.17
C ALA A 188 5.45 8.57 -10.22
N ASP A 189 5.14 9.07 -11.42
CA ASP A 189 3.99 9.96 -11.68
C ASP A 189 3.88 11.17 -10.74
N GLY A 190 5.01 11.78 -10.36
CA GLY A 190 5.05 12.92 -9.44
C GLY A 190 4.93 12.55 -7.97
N VAL A 191 5.01 11.26 -7.64
CA VAL A 191 5.02 10.75 -6.27
C VAL A 191 6.41 10.26 -5.93
N THR A 192 6.94 10.66 -4.77
CA THR A 192 8.13 10.05 -4.19
C THR A 192 7.72 8.84 -3.36
N VAL A 193 8.27 7.68 -3.67
CA VAL A 193 8.04 6.46 -2.90
C VAL A 193 9.28 6.14 -2.09
N HIS A 194 9.14 6.15 -0.75
CA HIS A 194 10.20 5.73 0.17
C HIS A 194 9.94 4.29 0.56
N VAL A 195 10.93 3.42 0.36
CA VAL A 195 10.88 2.02 0.77
C VAL A 195 11.90 1.81 1.87
N ILE A 196 11.43 1.48 3.07
CA ILE A 196 12.25 1.34 4.27
C ILE A 196 12.04 -0.05 4.87
N ALA A 197 13.09 -0.85 4.88
CA ALA A 197 13.10 -2.14 5.56
C ALA A 197 13.91 -2.03 6.85
N SER A 198 13.30 -2.36 7.98
CA SER A 198 13.91 -2.18 9.30
C SER A 198 13.64 -3.37 10.21
N ALA A 199 14.64 -3.72 11.03
CA ALA A 199 14.47 -4.69 12.11
C ALA A 199 13.86 -4.05 13.37
N GLN A 200 13.87 -2.72 13.48
CA GLN A 200 13.42 -1.98 14.65
C GLN A 200 12.32 -0.97 14.29
N PRO A 201 11.35 -0.69 15.20
CA PRO A 201 11.13 -1.30 16.51
C PRO A 201 10.64 -2.76 16.46
N THR A 202 10.11 -3.16 15.32
CA THR A 202 9.66 -4.51 14.98
C THR A 202 10.05 -4.74 13.50
N PRO A 203 10.46 -5.97 13.11
CA PRO A 203 10.76 -6.27 11.70
C PRO A 203 9.62 -5.85 10.78
N MET A 204 9.86 -4.88 9.88
CA MET A 204 8.85 -4.34 8.98
C MET A 204 9.42 -3.88 7.64
N LEU A 205 8.55 -3.87 6.65
CA LEU A 205 8.69 -3.13 5.41
C LEU A 205 7.67 -1.98 5.43
N LEU A 206 8.17 -0.77 5.30
CA LEU A 206 7.38 0.45 5.23
C LEU A 206 7.53 1.04 3.83
N THR A 207 6.40 1.26 3.14
CA THR A 207 6.37 1.90 1.82
C THR A 207 5.54 3.17 1.93
N VAL A 208 6.20 4.34 1.81
CA VAL A 208 5.56 5.66 1.97
C VAL A 208 5.42 6.31 0.61
N HIS A 209 4.20 6.63 0.23
CA HIS A 209 3.85 7.34 -0.99
C HIS A 209 3.59 8.81 -0.65
N ALA A 210 4.53 9.67 -0.99
CA ALA A 210 4.50 11.10 -0.72
C ALA A 210 4.29 11.87 -2.04
N PRO A 211 3.13 12.53 -2.24
CA PRO A 211 2.96 13.49 -3.33
C PRO A 211 4.03 14.57 -3.28
N SER A 212 4.43 15.13 -4.43
CA SER A 212 5.56 16.07 -4.52
C SER A 212 5.37 17.38 -3.73
N ASN A 213 4.16 17.67 -3.31
CA ASN A 213 3.80 18.85 -2.50
C ASN A 213 3.72 18.57 -1.01
N GLU A 214 3.98 17.34 -0.55
CA GLU A 214 3.85 16.93 0.85
C GLU A 214 5.09 16.16 1.33
N ASP A 215 5.71 16.62 2.43
CA ASP A 215 6.75 15.86 3.14
C ASP A 215 6.11 15.11 4.33
N VAL A 216 5.66 13.88 4.08
CA VAL A 216 4.99 13.05 5.08
C VAL A 216 5.92 12.02 5.73
N LEU A 217 7.15 11.89 5.24
CA LEU A 217 8.06 10.84 5.71
C LEU A 217 8.34 10.95 7.21
N GLY A 218 8.59 12.15 7.71
CA GLY A 218 8.86 12.37 9.14
C GLY A 218 7.69 11.96 10.03
N ALA A 219 6.45 12.32 9.62
CA ALA A 219 5.22 11.95 10.34
C ALA A 219 5.03 10.42 10.37
N VAL A 220 5.19 9.76 9.23
CA VAL A 220 5.06 8.30 9.12
C VAL A 220 6.10 7.57 9.98
N LEU A 221 7.35 8.01 9.94
CA LEU A 221 8.42 7.42 10.77
C LEU A 221 8.17 7.63 12.26
N ALA A 222 7.64 8.78 12.67
CA ALA A 222 7.29 9.03 14.07
C ALA A 222 6.18 8.07 14.56
N MET A 223 5.15 7.85 13.74
CA MET A 223 4.11 6.87 14.05
C MET A 223 4.66 5.43 14.07
N ALA A 224 5.39 5.03 13.03
CA ALA A 224 5.95 3.68 12.93
C ALA A 224 6.98 3.37 14.04
N ALA A 225 7.68 4.39 14.57
CA ALA A 225 8.59 4.23 15.71
C ALA A 225 7.87 3.81 17.01
N THR A 226 6.55 3.99 17.09
CA THR A 226 5.73 3.60 18.24
C THR A 226 5.12 2.21 18.11
N LEU A 227 5.36 1.52 16.99
CA LEU A 227 4.75 0.22 16.70
C LEU A 227 5.18 -0.85 17.71
N GLN A 228 4.19 -1.54 18.25
CA GLN A 228 4.35 -2.65 19.20
C GLN A 228 3.54 -3.85 18.71
N LYS A 229 4.21 -4.97 18.49
CA LYS A 229 3.57 -6.25 18.18
C LYS A 229 2.84 -6.77 19.43
N GLN A 230 1.64 -7.31 19.22
CA GLN A 230 0.81 -7.90 20.26
C GLN A 230 0.98 -9.41 20.33
#